data_cfe5ab860ea3ca96da682238f89caa06
#
_entry.id   cfe5ab860ea3ca96da682238f89caa06
#
_cell.length_a   1.000
_cell.length_b   1.000
_cell.length_c   1.000
_cell.angle_alpha   90.00
_cell.angle_beta   90.00
_cell.angle_gamma   90.00
#
_symmetry.space_group_name_H-M   'P 1'
#
loop_
_entity.id
_entity.type
_entity.pdbx_description
1 polymer ?
#
loop_
_entity_poly.entity_id
_entity_poly.type
_entity_poly.pdbx_seq_one_letter_code
_entity_poly.pdbx_strand_id
1 'polypeptide(L)'
;MFETLVAALARLRVALGWVFGVLVIILANPTARTTTVGMSIALVGELIRIWAAGHLNKAREVTSSGPYRYVGHPLYLGSSIMGVGLAIACRSILVAALIALYLATTITAAIKSEEAFLRRHFGEQYDLYRSGVEERRRNPGAMRRRFSVQQAIANREHRALIGLAIAILLLGLKATYNGSFWRAAGTHVVRPGG
;
A
#
# COMPACT_ATOMS: atom_id res chain seq x y z
N MET A 1 -2.66 18.83 -26.47
CA MET A 1 -2.70 17.35 -26.59
C MET A 1 -2.13 16.63 -25.37
N PHE A 2 -0.97 17.01 -24.84
CA PHE A 2 -0.40 16.38 -23.62
C PHE A 2 -1.24 16.64 -22.36
N GLU A 3 -1.70 17.86 -22.13
CA GLU A 3 -2.55 18.22 -20.97
C GLU A 3 -3.93 17.55 -21.01
N THR A 4 -4.51 17.41 -22.19
CA THR A 4 -5.79 16.69 -22.37
C THR A 4 -5.65 15.19 -22.09
N LEU A 5 -4.51 14.59 -22.45
CA LEU A 5 -4.20 13.20 -22.14
C LEU A 5 -4.01 12.98 -20.62
N VAL A 6 -3.27 13.88 -19.96
CA VAL A 6 -3.06 13.82 -18.50
C VAL A 6 -4.38 13.98 -17.76
N ALA A 7 -5.24 14.90 -18.18
CA ALA A 7 -6.56 15.09 -17.58
C ALA A 7 -7.47 13.87 -17.80
N ALA A 8 -7.42 13.24 -18.97
CA ALA A 8 -8.17 12.02 -19.25
C ALA A 8 -7.66 10.83 -18.41
N LEU A 9 -6.35 10.65 -18.29
CA LEU A 9 -5.74 9.63 -17.42
C LEU A 9 -6.08 9.85 -15.94
N ALA A 10 -6.11 11.11 -15.48
CA ALA A 10 -6.52 11.43 -14.12
C ALA A 10 -8.01 11.08 -13.85
N ARG A 11 -8.90 11.23 -14.83
CA ARG A 11 -10.30 10.83 -14.75
C ARG A 11 -10.46 9.30 -14.78
N LEU A 12 -9.66 8.63 -15.59
CA LEU A 12 -9.70 7.18 -15.77
C LEU A 12 -8.92 6.40 -14.70
N ARG A 13 -8.15 7.07 -13.85
CA ARG A 13 -7.29 6.42 -12.84
C ARG A 13 -8.02 5.40 -11.96
N VAL A 14 -9.28 5.68 -11.60
CA VAL A 14 -10.08 4.77 -10.77
C VAL A 14 -10.50 3.55 -11.58
N ALA A 15 -10.98 3.75 -12.81
CA ALA A 15 -11.35 2.66 -13.72
C ALA A 15 -10.13 1.80 -14.07
N LEU A 16 -8.99 2.43 -14.37
CA LEU A 16 -7.73 1.73 -14.63
C LEU A 16 -7.26 0.92 -13.41
N GLY A 17 -7.44 1.45 -12.20
CA GLY A 17 -7.14 0.72 -10.96
C GLY A 17 -8.01 -0.53 -10.79
N TRP A 18 -9.30 -0.43 -11.10
CA TRP A 18 -10.20 -1.59 -11.08
C TRP A 18 -9.85 -2.62 -12.16
N VAL A 19 -9.61 -2.18 -13.40
CA VAL A 19 -9.18 -3.06 -14.49
C VAL A 19 -7.88 -3.78 -14.13
N PHE A 20 -6.91 -3.04 -13.58
CA PHE A 20 -5.66 -3.61 -13.10
C PHE A 20 -5.88 -4.64 -11.99
N GLY A 21 -6.71 -4.33 -11.00
CA GLY A 21 -7.06 -5.24 -9.93
C GLY A 21 -7.70 -6.53 -10.42
N VAL A 22 -8.66 -6.43 -11.35
CA VAL A 22 -9.30 -7.59 -11.98
C VAL A 22 -8.28 -8.43 -12.76
N LEU A 23 -7.41 -7.79 -13.55
CA LEU A 23 -6.36 -8.46 -14.31
C LEU A 23 -5.41 -9.23 -13.37
N VAL A 24 -4.99 -8.61 -12.27
CA VAL A 24 -4.15 -9.25 -11.24
C VAL A 24 -4.82 -10.50 -10.68
N ILE A 25 -6.11 -10.42 -10.34
CA ILE A 25 -6.86 -11.58 -9.82
C ILE A 25 -6.98 -12.70 -10.87
N ILE A 26 -7.23 -12.35 -12.14
CA ILE A 26 -7.33 -13.34 -13.22
C ILE A 26 -6.00 -14.07 -13.42
N LEU A 27 -4.88 -13.33 -13.46
CA LEU A 27 -3.55 -13.87 -13.72
C LEU A 27 -2.89 -14.51 -12.49
N ALA A 28 -3.43 -14.29 -11.28
CA ALA A 28 -2.92 -14.87 -10.06
C ALA A 28 -3.11 -16.39 -10.04
N ASN A 29 -2.15 -17.09 -9.46
CA ASN A 29 -2.23 -18.53 -9.22
C ASN A 29 -1.95 -18.87 -7.74
N PRO A 30 -2.80 -18.37 -6.80
CA PRO A 30 -2.57 -18.44 -5.39
C PRO A 30 -2.64 -19.88 -4.86
N THR A 31 -1.87 -20.14 -3.80
CA THR A 31 -2.00 -21.32 -2.94
C THR A 31 -2.34 -20.87 -1.51
N ALA A 32 -2.80 -21.80 -0.66
CA ALA A 32 -3.06 -21.49 0.75
C ALA A 32 -1.84 -20.83 1.41
N ARG A 33 -0.65 -21.43 1.24
CA ARG A 33 0.60 -20.94 1.82
C ARG A 33 0.98 -19.54 1.30
N THR A 34 0.97 -19.33 -0.02
CA THR A 34 1.36 -18.03 -0.60
C THR A 34 0.35 -16.94 -0.26
N THR A 35 -0.94 -17.27 -0.20
CA THR A 35 -1.99 -16.35 0.23
C THR A 35 -1.78 -15.96 1.69
N THR A 36 -1.61 -16.90 2.61
CA THR A 36 -1.41 -16.61 4.04
C THR A 36 -0.17 -15.72 4.25
N VAL A 37 0.99 -16.11 3.71
CA VAL A 37 2.24 -15.35 3.88
C VAL A 37 2.12 -13.96 3.24
N GLY A 38 1.65 -13.91 1.99
CA GLY A 38 1.54 -12.64 1.26
C GLY A 38 0.55 -11.68 1.92
N MET A 39 -0.59 -12.17 2.39
CA MET A 39 -1.58 -11.32 3.07
C MET A 39 -1.11 -10.85 4.44
N SER A 40 -0.35 -11.65 5.18
CA SER A 40 0.28 -11.18 6.43
C SER A 40 1.23 -10.01 6.19
N ILE A 41 2.04 -10.08 5.14
CA ILE A 41 2.93 -8.96 4.74
C ILE A 41 2.10 -7.75 4.29
N ALA A 42 1.06 -7.97 3.49
CA ALA A 42 0.18 -6.88 3.04
C ALA A 42 -0.53 -6.17 4.20
N LEU A 43 -0.97 -6.91 5.22
CA LEU A 43 -1.55 -6.36 6.44
C LEU A 43 -0.55 -5.49 7.21
N VAL A 44 0.71 -5.90 7.31
CA VAL A 44 1.77 -5.05 7.91
C VAL A 44 1.90 -3.73 7.14
N GLY A 45 1.90 -3.78 5.82
CA GLY A 45 1.90 -2.58 4.98
C GLY A 45 0.70 -1.66 5.24
N GLU A 46 -0.49 -2.24 5.36
CA GLU A 46 -1.71 -1.48 5.66
C GLU A 46 -1.69 -0.86 7.07
N LEU A 47 -1.18 -1.57 8.07
CA LEU A 47 -1.02 -1.02 9.44
C LEU A 47 -0.09 0.20 9.44
N ILE A 48 1.01 0.17 8.68
CA ILE A 48 1.90 1.32 8.50
C ILE A 48 1.15 2.49 7.84
N ARG A 49 0.31 2.22 6.84
CA ARG A 49 -0.50 3.23 6.17
C ARG A 49 -1.53 3.86 7.09
N ILE A 50 -2.26 3.05 7.86
CA ILE A 50 -3.24 3.52 8.85
C ILE A 50 -2.53 4.42 9.87
N TRP A 51 -1.36 3.98 10.38
CA TRP A 51 -0.57 4.79 11.32
C TRP A 51 -0.15 6.12 10.70
N ALA A 52 0.34 6.10 9.46
CA ALA A 52 0.72 7.32 8.75
C ALA A 52 -0.49 8.24 8.48
N ALA A 53 -1.60 7.68 7.99
CA ALA A 53 -2.81 8.43 7.70
C ALA A 53 -3.43 9.10 8.94
N GLY A 54 -3.32 8.46 10.10
CA GLY A 54 -3.80 9.01 11.37
C GLY A 54 -2.99 10.20 11.90
N HIS A 55 -1.77 10.41 11.37
CA HIS A 55 -0.94 11.58 11.69
C HIS A 55 -0.95 12.64 10.58
N LEU A 56 -1.29 12.27 9.35
CA LEU A 56 -1.19 13.13 8.17
C LEU A 56 -2.25 14.24 8.16
N ASN A 57 -1.81 15.50 8.16
CA ASN A 57 -2.66 16.66 8.02
C ASN A 57 -2.43 17.35 6.66
N LYS A 58 -3.04 16.79 5.62
CA LYS A 58 -2.85 17.24 4.24
C LYS A 58 -3.10 18.74 4.08
N ALA A 59 -2.18 19.41 3.38
CA ALA A 59 -2.28 20.81 2.97
C ALA A 59 -2.37 21.84 4.11
N ARG A 60 -2.24 21.46 5.38
CA ARG A 60 -2.27 22.39 6.51
C ARG A 60 -0.90 22.56 7.18
N GLU A 61 -0.07 21.54 7.13
CA GLU A 61 1.27 21.57 7.73
C GLU A 61 2.18 20.51 7.07
N VAL A 62 3.49 20.69 7.20
CA VAL A 62 4.47 19.64 6.89
C VAL A 62 4.43 18.66 8.05
N THR A 63 3.74 17.53 7.86
CA THR A 63 3.59 16.52 8.90
C THR A 63 4.93 15.86 9.22
N SER A 64 5.33 15.89 10.48
CA SER A 64 6.59 15.35 10.97
C SER A 64 6.43 14.49 12.24
N SER A 65 5.17 14.23 12.63
CA SER A 65 4.81 13.38 13.77
C SER A 65 4.62 11.91 13.36
N GLY A 66 4.57 11.01 14.33
CA GLY A 66 4.38 9.58 14.09
C GLY A 66 5.44 8.99 13.16
N PRO A 67 5.06 8.21 12.13
CA PRO A 67 6.01 7.58 11.21
C PRO A 67 6.77 8.58 10.33
N TYR A 68 6.25 9.81 10.15
CA TYR A 68 6.93 10.89 9.40
C TYR A 68 8.22 11.38 10.07
N ARG A 69 8.48 11.01 11.33
CA ARG A 69 9.77 11.25 12.01
C ARG A 69 10.90 10.39 11.47
N TYR A 70 10.56 9.22 10.92
CA TYR A 70 11.53 8.22 10.50
C TYR A 70 11.67 8.17 8.98
N VAL A 71 10.56 8.35 8.27
CA VAL A 71 10.48 8.21 6.82
C VAL A 71 9.71 9.40 6.25
N GLY A 72 10.22 9.99 5.17
CA GLY A 72 9.55 11.14 4.53
C GLY A 72 8.17 10.80 3.93
N HIS A 73 8.01 9.58 3.45
CA HIS A 73 6.78 9.12 2.77
C HIS A 73 6.28 7.78 3.30
N PRO A 74 5.82 7.70 4.55
CA PRO A 74 5.46 6.42 5.17
C PRO A 74 4.21 5.76 4.54
N LEU A 75 3.29 6.53 3.97
CA LEU A 75 2.15 5.99 3.21
C LEU A 75 2.61 5.21 1.98
N TYR A 76 3.63 5.70 1.27
CA TYR A 76 4.17 5.00 0.10
C TYR A 76 5.03 3.80 0.49
N LEU A 77 5.74 3.87 1.61
CA LEU A 77 6.42 2.71 2.19
C LEU A 77 5.42 1.59 2.49
N GLY A 78 4.33 1.90 3.20
CA GLY A 78 3.27 0.93 3.48
C GLY A 78 2.64 0.35 2.21
N SER A 79 2.41 1.20 1.18
CA SER A 79 1.91 0.73 -0.12
C SER A 79 2.88 -0.22 -0.83
N SER A 80 4.18 0.03 -0.73
CA SER A 80 5.21 -0.84 -1.31
C SER A 80 5.23 -2.20 -0.61
N ILE A 81 5.18 -2.22 0.73
CA ILE A 81 5.12 -3.46 1.52
C ILE A 81 3.84 -4.23 1.20
N MET A 82 2.69 -3.55 1.12
CA MET A 82 1.42 -4.15 0.71
C MET A 82 1.50 -4.77 -0.68
N GLY A 83 2.12 -4.07 -1.63
CA GLY A 83 2.32 -4.59 -2.98
C GLY A 83 3.22 -5.82 -3.04
N VAL A 84 4.29 -5.87 -2.25
CA VAL A 84 5.13 -7.07 -2.10
C VAL A 84 4.31 -8.23 -1.57
N GLY A 85 3.50 -8.00 -0.54
CA GLY A 85 2.60 -9.01 0.01
C GLY A 85 1.62 -9.54 -1.04
N LEU A 86 0.97 -8.67 -1.81
CA LEU A 86 0.07 -9.05 -2.89
C LEU A 86 0.79 -9.83 -4.01
N ALA A 87 2.01 -9.44 -4.39
CA ALA A 87 2.81 -10.15 -5.38
C ALA A 87 3.12 -11.59 -4.94
N ILE A 88 3.50 -11.77 -3.67
CA ILE A 88 3.74 -13.10 -3.07
C ILE A 88 2.44 -13.92 -3.06
N ALA A 89 1.32 -13.33 -2.62
CA ALA A 89 0.04 -13.99 -2.56
C ALA A 89 -0.43 -14.49 -3.94
N CYS A 90 -0.22 -13.70 -4.99
CA CYS A 90 -0.61 -14.04 -6.35
C CYS A 90 0.23 -15.18 -6.97
N ARG A 91 1.42 -15.46 -6.47
CA ARG A 91 2.31 -16.54 -6.96
C ARG A 91 2.46 -16.54 -8.49
N SER A 92 2.62 -15.39 -9.08
CA SER A 92 2.79 -15.20 -10.53
C SER A 92 3.85 -14.14 -10.77
N ILE A 93 4.93 -14.51 -11.49
CA ILE A 93 6.02 -13.58 -11.79
C ILE A 93 5.55 -12.42 -12.66
N LEU A 94 4.63 -12.69 -13.57
CA LEU A 94 4.03 -11.66 -14.42
C LEU A 94 3.24 -10.66 -13.57
N VAL A 95 2.43 -11.15 -12.63
CA VAL A 95 1.68 -10.28 -11.71
C VAL A 95 2.63 -9.50 -10.80
N ALA A 96 3.69 -10.12 -10.29
CA ALA A 96 4.71 -9.42 -9.50
C ALA A 96 5.37 -8.28 -10.28
N ALA A 97 5.73 -8.52 -11.55
CA ALA A 97 6.29 -7.50 -12.43
C ALA A 97 5.28 -6.36 -12.71
N LEU A 98 4.01 -6.69 -12.95
CA LEU A 98 2.95 -5.70 -13.16
C LEU A 98 2.71 -4.84 -11.90
N ILE A 99 2.66 -5.45 -10.72
CA ILE A 99 2.52 -4.73 -9.46
C ILE A 99 3.74 -3.82 -9.23
N ALA A 100 4.95 -4.32 -9.45
CA ALA A 100 6.18 -3.53 -9.28
C ALA A 100 6.21 -2.33 -10.22
N LEU A 101 5.87 -2.50 -11.49
CA LEU A 101 5.80 -1.43 -12.48
C LEU A 101 4.72 -0.40 -12.09
N TYR A 102 3.54 -0.85 -11.72
CA TYR A 102 2.44 0.02 -11.28
C TYR A 102 2.83 0.85 -10.06
N LEU A 103 3.42 0.22 -9.04
CA LEU A 103 3.86 0.92 -7.83
C LEU A 103 5.01 1.88 -8.13
N ALA A 104 6.03 1.46 -8.90
CA ALA A 104 7.15 2.33 -9.25
C ALA A 104 6.69 3.60 -9.98
N THR A 105 5.80 3.46 -10.95
CA THR A 105 5.28 4.61 -11.71
C THR A 105 4.37 5.50 -10.88
N THR A 106 3.40 4.92 -10.16
CA THR A 106 2.41 5.69 -9.40
C THR A 106 3.01 6.36 -8.17
N ILE A 107 3.88 5.66 -7.43
CA ILE A 107 4.54 6.21 -6.24
C ILE A 107 5.52 7.31 -6.63
N THR A 108 6.34 7.11 -7.67
CA THR A 108 7.26 8.14 -8.13
C THR A 108 6.53 9.40 -8.58
N ALA A 109 5.44 9.26 -9.34
CA ALA A 109 4.62 10.39 -9.77
C ALA A 109 3.96 11.10 -8.57
N ALA A 110 3.45 10.33 -7.60
CA ALA A 110 2.82 10.88 -6.42
C ALA A 110 3.82 11.63 -5.52
N ILE A 111 5.01 11.06 -5.27
CA ILE A 111 6.08 11.73 -4.49
C ILE A 111 6.48 13.05 -5.16
N LYS A 112 6.75 13.05 -6.46
CA LYS A 112 7.13 14.27 -7.19
C LYS A 112 6.05 15.33 -7.11
N SER A 113 4.78 14.95 -7.27
CA SER A 113 3.65 15.87 -7.17
C SER A 113 3.49 16.45 -5.75
N GLU A 114 3.63 15.59 -4.72
CA GLU A 114 3.55 16.00 -3.32
C GLU A 114 4.71 16.91 -2.92
N GLU A 115 5.94 16.58 -3.31
CA GLU A 115 7.11 17.43 -3.06
C GLU A 115 6.98 18.81 -3.75
N ALA A 116 6.51 18.83 -4.99
CA ALA A 116 6.28 20.09 -5.71
C ALA A 116 5.19 20.94 -5.04
N PHE A 117 4.12 20.30 -4.54
CA PHE A 117 3.07 20.97 -3.79
C PHE A 117 3.61 21.54 -2.47
N LEU A 118 4.33 20.72 -1.67
CA LEU A 118 4.87 21.12 -0.38
C LEU A 118 5.88 22.28 -0.51
N ARG A 119 6.76 22.24 -1.52
CA ARG A 119 7.70 23.34 -1.79
C ARG A 119 6.98 24.63 -2.15
N ARG A 120 5.91 24.58 -2.96
CA ARG A 120 5.15 25.78 -3.35
C ARG A 120 4.39 26.39 -2.17
N HIS A 121 3.89 25.56 -1.24
CA HIS A 121 3.05 26.05 -0.14
C HIS A 121 3.85 26.38 1.13
N PHE A 122 4.92 25.64 1.42
CA PHE A 122 5.66 25.76 2.67
C PHE A 122 7.12 26.20 2.49
N GLY A 123 7.61 26.31 1.23
CA GLY A 123 8.92 26.86 0.91
C GLY A 123 10.04 26.32 1.80
N GLU A 124 10.71 27.25 2.48
CA GLU A 124 11.86 26.98 3.36
C GLU A 124 11.57 25.98 4.49
N GLN A 125 10.33 25.99 5.03
CA GLN A 125 9.95 25.00 6.07
C GLN A 125 10.01 23.58 5.56
N TYR A 126 9.64 23.37 4.28
CA TYR A 126 9.74 22.05 3.67
C TYR A 126 11.20 21.62 3.43
N ASP A 127 12.04 22.55 2.97
CA ASP A 127 13.45 22.28 2.72
C ASP A 127 14.21 21.99 4.03
N LEU A 128 13.91 22.72 5.11
CA LEU A 128 14.38 22.42 6.47
C LEU A 128 13.89 21.05 6.96
N TYR A 129 12.62 20.72 6.70
CA TYR A 129 12.08 19.39 7.02
C TYR A 129 12.81 18.28 6.27
N ARG A 130 13.17 18.49 5.00
CA ARG A 130 13.86 17.51 4.17
C ARG A 130 15.33 17.35 4.55
N SER A 131 16.03 18.43 4.83
CA SER A 131 17.43 18.43 5.28
C SER A 131 17.58 17.96 6.73
N GLY A 132 16.57 18.18 7.56
CA GLY A 132 16.60 17.95 9.01
C GLY A 132 16.07 16.59 9.46
N VAL A 133 16.30 15.48 8.72
CA VAL A 133 15.92 14.14 9.20
C VAL A 133 16.54 13.82 10.56
N GLU A 134 17.76 14.30 10.82
CA GLU A 134 18.43 14.16 12.12
C GLU A 134 17.90 15.13 13.19
N GLU A 135 17.51 16.35 12.80
CA GLU A 135 16.96 17.35 13.70
C GLU A 135 15.56 16.98 14.18
N ARG A 136 14.79 16.27 13.35
CA ARG A 136 13.51 15.66 13.71
C ARG A 136 13.64 14.62 14.83
N ARG A 137 14.75 13.92 14.89
CA ARG A 137 15.06 12.97 15.97
C ARG A 137 15.44 13.69 17.26
N ARG A 138 16.06 14.88 17.18
CA ARG A 138 16.57 15.63 18.33
C ARG A 138 15.54 16.51 19.03
N ASN A 139 14.49 16.92 18.36
CA ASN A 139 13.45 17.79 18.96
C ASN A 139 12.10 17.07 19.12
N PRO A 140 11.94 16.25 20.17
CA PRO A 140 10.70 15.50 20.40
C PRO A 140 9.52 16.39 20.82
N GLY A 141 9.79 17.64 21.23
CA GLY A 141 8.79 18.54 21.81
C GLY A 141 7.91 19.27 20.80
N ALA A 142 8.45 19.58 19.63
CA ALA A 142 7.77 20.42 18.65
C ALA A 142 6.60 19.73 17.93
N MET A 143 6.40 18.40 18.07
CA MET A 143 5.49 17.65 17.24
C MET A 143 4.80 16.48 17.95
N ARG A 144 4.11 16.79 19.04
CA ARG A 144 3.29 15.80 19.78
C ARG A 144 1.88 15.66 19.21
N ARG A 145 1.73 15.51 17.90
CA ARG A 145 0.43 15.11 17.39
C ARG A 145 0.18 13.65 17.71
N ARG A 146 -0.93 13.38 18.39
CA ARG A 146 -1.37 12.01 18.69
C ARG A 146 -2.05 11.42 17.44
N PHE A 147 -1.97 10.10 17.31
CA PHE A 147 -2.74 9.35 16.33
C PHE A 147 -4.24 9.65 16.45
N SER A 148 -4.91 9.86 15.34
CA SER A 148 -6.35 10.10 15.27
C SER A 148 -7.01 9.20 14.23
N VAL A 149 -7.95 8.37 14.67
CA VAL A 149 -8.78 7.53 13.79
C VAL A 149 -9.61 8.41 12.85
N GLN A 150 -10.16 9.52 13.36
CA GLN A 150 -10.92 10.46 12.53
C GLN A 150 -10.07 11.03 11.38
N GLN A 151 -8.79 11.31 11.67
CA GLN A 151 -7.86 11.78 10.65
C GLN A 151 -7.56 10.72 9.60
N ALA A 152 -7.40 9.45 9.98
CA ALA A 152 -7.22 8.34 9.05
C ALA A 152 -8.45 8.17 8.14
N ILE A 153 -9.66 8.28 8.70
CA ILE A 153 -10.92 8.25 7.94
C ILE A 153 -11.02 9.46 6.99
N ALA A 154 -10.68 10.67 7.46
CA ALA A 154 -10.67 11.88 6.64
C ALA A 154 -9.67 11.76 5.48
N ASN A 155 -8.53 11.09 5.68
CA ASN A 155 -7.56 10.75 4.65
C ASN A 155 -7.99 9.58 3.74
N ARG A 156 -9.22 9.05 3.93
CA ARG A 156 -9.85 7.99 3.14
C ARG A 156 -9.12 6.65 3.19
N GLU A 157 -8.39 6.37 4.27
CA GLU A 157 -7.63 5.13 4.41
C GLU A 157 -8.54 3.88 4.48
N HIS A 158 -9.76 4.04 4.95
CA HIS A 158 -10.77 2.97 4.89
C HIS A 158 -10.97 2.36 3.50
N ARG A 159 -10.70 3.12 2.42
CA ARG A 159 -10.80 2.62 1.04
C ARG A 159 -9.70 1.62 0.71
N ALA A 160 -8.49 1.85 1.19
CA ALA A 160 -7.38 0.91 1.02
C ALA A 160 -7.63 -0.36 1.82
N LEU A 161 -8.09 -0.22 3.07
CA LEU A 161 -8.47 -1.34 3.92
C LEU A 161 -9.57 -2.23 3.29
N ILE A 162 -10.63 -1.61 2.74
CA ILE A 162 -11.69 -2.33 2.02
C ILE A 162 -11.11 -3.03 0.79
N GLY A 163 -10.27 -2.34 0.00
CA GLY A 163 -9.63 -2.94 -1.17
C GLY A 163 -8.77 -4.15 -0.81
N LEU A 164 -8.00 -4.05 0.27
CA LEU A 164 -7.19 -5.17 0.77
C LEU A 164 -8.08 -6.33 1.25
N ALA A 165 -9.16 -6.05 1.98
CA ALA A 165 -10.11 -7.08 2.43
C ALA A 165 -10.75 -7.84 1.25
N ILE A 166 -11.13 -7.12 0.20
CA ILE A 166 -11.63 -7.72 -1.05
C ILE A 166 -10.55 -8.59 -1.71
N ALA A 167 -9.31 -8.10 -1.79
CA ALA A 167 -8.20 -8.87 -2.36
C ALA A 167 -7.92 -10.16 -1.57
N ILE A 168 -7.95 -10.11 -0.24
CA ILE A 168 -7.80 -11.28 0.65
C ILE A 168 -8.91 -12.29 0.35
N LEU A 169 -10.15 -11.84 0.29
CA LEU A 169 -11.30 -12.69 0.01
C LEU A 169 -11.19 -13.36 -1.36
N LEU A 170 -10.94 -12.59 -2.41
CA LEU A 170 -10.89 -13.11 -3.77
C LEU A 170 -9.71 -14.07 -4.00
N LEU A 171 -8.52 -13.75 -3.48
CA LEU A 171 -7.35 -14.64 -3.58
C LEU A 171 -7.53 -15.90 -2.71
N GLY A 172 -8.15 -15.78 -1.54
CA GLY A 172 -8.51 -16.91 -0.70
C GLY A 172 -9.49 -17.85 -1.41
N LEU A 173 -10.58 -17.32 -1.97
CA LEU A 173 -11.55 -18.10 -2.76
C LEU A 173 -10.89 -18.76 -3.96
N LYS A 174 -10.02 -18.05 -4.69
CA LYS A 174 -9.30 -18.63 -5.83
C LYS A 174 -8.34 -19.72 -5.41
N ALA A 175 -7.63 -19.57 -4.30
CA ALA A 175 -6.76 -20.61 -3.76
C ALA A 175 -7.55 -21.86 -3.34
N THR A 176 -8.74 -21.69 -2.79
CA THR A 176 -9.66 -22.80 -2.47
C THR A 176 -10.14 -23.50 -3.73
N TYR A 177 -10.58 -22.74 -4.74
CA TYR A 177 -11.02 -23.27 -6.03
C TYR A 177 -9.92 -24.05 -6.75
N ASN A 178 -8.66 -23.58 -6.69
CA ASN A 178 -7.50 -24.30 -7.23
C ASN A 178 -7.17 -25.57 -6.45
N GLY A 179 -7.94 -25.94 -5.43
CA GLY A 179 -7.77 -27.15 -4.63
C GLY A 179 -6.55 -27.15 -3.71
N SER A 180 -5.89 -26.00 -3.52
CA SER A 180 -4.65 -25.91 -2.73
C SER A 180 -4.90 -26.08 -1.22
N PHE A 181 -6.05 -25.64 -0.71
CA PHE A 181 -6.43 -25.84 0.69
C PHE A 181 -6.78 -27.29 0.99
N TRP A 182 -7.49 -27.96 0.08
CA TRP A 182 -7.94 -29.34 0.26
C TRP A 182 -6.79 -30.35 0.15
N ARG A 183 -5.80 -30.10 -0.71
CA ARG A 183 -4.60 -30.93 -0.81
C ARG A 183 -3.73 -30.86 0.42
N ALA A 184 -3.66 -29.73 1.10
CA ALA A 184 -2.92 -29.60 2.36
C ALA A 184 -3.60 -30.35 3.52
N ALA A 185 -4.94 -30.45 3.52
CA ALA A 185 -5.69 -31.20 4.54
C ALA A 185 -5.70 -32.71 4.29
N GLY A 186 -5.48 -33.15 3.04
CA GLY A 186 -5.58 -34.57 2.66
C GLY A 186 -4.31 -35.42 2.81
N THR A 187 -3.17 -34.82 3.24
CA THR A 187 -1.90 -35.56 3.38
C THR A 187 -1.75 -36.36 4.68
N HIS A 188 -2.80 -36.47 5.50
CA HIS A 188 -2.83 -37.34 6.69
C HIS A 188 -3.71 -38.57 6.52
N VAL A 189 -4.04 -38.96 5.29
CA VAL A 189 -4.63 -40.30 5.09
C VAL A 189 -3.50 -41.33 5.19
N VAL A 190 -3.40 -41.91 6.39
CA VAL A 190 -2.63 -43.09 6.74
C VAL A 190 -2.85 -44.14 5.66
N ARG A 191 -1.80 -44.58 4.97
CA ARG A 191 -1.83 -45.83 4.25
C ARG A 191 -2.02 -46.94 5.28
N PRO A 192 -3.10 -47.73 5.24
CA PRO A 192 -3.13 -48.95 6.01
C PRO A 192 -2.05 -49.88 5.44
N GLY A 193 -1.18 -50.34 6.33
CA GLY A 193 -0.15 -51.29 5.99
C GLY A 193 -0.75 -52.57 5.38
N GLY A 194 -0.15 -53.02 4.30
CA GLY A 194 -0.21 -54.35 3.82
C GLY A 194 1.18 -54.98 3.94
#